data_e72b0735d30c51f92b3b652866d349ae
#
_entry.id   e72b0735d30c51f92b3b652866d349ae
#
_cell.length_a   1.000
_cell.length_b   1.000
_cell.length_c   1.000
_cell.angle_alpha   90.00
_cell.angle_beta   90.00
_cell.angle_gamma   90.00
#
_symmetry.space_group_name_H-M   'P 1'
#
loop_
_entity.id
_entity.type
_entity.pdbx_description
1 polymer ?
#
loop_
_entity_poly.entity_id
_entity_poly.type
_entity_poly.pdbx_seq_one_letter_code
_entity_poly.pdbx_strand_id
1 'polypeptide(L)'
;IYRSSHIDSTVMCLKPGLVLLNSARVNEKNCPKIFDKWDKLYFEDVAPTSEEELKLQKELRDPIGKKIEALGFKTNLFDMTSPWVGLNVLSFDEKTIIADKRQTNLIKLLEKNKFNVIPVRMRHIYTQGGGIHCATLDTVRESKLEDYFS
;
A
#
# COMPACT_ATOMS: atom_id res chain seq x y z
N ILE A 1 14.45 -2.39 11.72
CA ILE A 1 14.04 -1.04 11.23
C ILE A 1 13.75 -1.20 9.75
N TYR A 2 12.50 -0.98 9.36
CA TYR A 2 12.07 -1.07 7.97
C TYR A 2 12.57 0.17 7.21
N ARG A 3 13.31 -0.02 6.13
CA ARG A 3 13.73 1.08 5.24
C ARG A 3 12.55 1.46 4.33
N SER A 4 11.56 2.14 4.90
CA SER A 4 10.41 2.64 4.16
C SER A 4 9.99 4.00 4.71
N SER A 5 9.63 4.91 3.83
CA SER A 5 9.08 6.22 4.21
C SER A 5 7.61 6.12 4.62
N HIS A 6 6.91 5.05 4.19
CA HIS A 6 5.49 4.82 4.46
C HIS A 6 5.28 3.42 5.02
N ILE A 7 4.52 3.33 6.11
CA ILE A 7 4.25 2.04 6.76
C ILE A 7 3.25 1.19 5.97
N ASP A 8 2.31 1.82 5.32
CA ASP A 8 1.18 1.19 4.61
C ASP A 8 1.53 0.41 3.35
N SER A 9 2.80 0.41 2.94
CA SER A 9 3.36 -0.53 1.95
C SER A 9 4.14 -1.69 2.61
N THR A 10 4.14 -1.76 3.93
CA THR A 10 4.89 -2.75 4.72
C THR A 10 3.97 -3.49 5.68
N VAL A 11 3.08 -2.77 6.35
CA VAL A 11 2.12 -3.28 7.34
C VAL A 11 0.76 -2.65 7.07
N MET A 12 -0.26 -3.46 6.83
CA MET A 12 -1.65 -3.05 6.61
C MET A 12 -2.58 -3.85 7.53
N CYS A 13 -3.22 -3.18 8.48
CA CYS A 13 -4.27 -3.81 9.28
C CYS A 13 -5.51 -3.97 8.39
N LEU A 14 -5.97 -5.22 8.20
CA LEU A 14 -7.12 -5.51 7.33
C LEU A 14 -8.44 -5.48 8.10
N LYS A 15 -8.41 -6.00 9.31
CA LYS A 15 -9.50 -5.98 10.30
C LYS A 15 -8.93 -6.28 11.68
N PRO A 16 -9.70 -6.13 12.77
CA PRO A 16 -9.27 -6.57 14.09
C PRO A 16 -8.74 -8.01 14.06
N GLY A 17 -7.53 -8.22 14.59
CA GLY A 17 -6.89 -9.53 14.64
C GLY A 17 -6.25 -10.05 13.34
N LEU A 18 -6.25 -9.27 12.25
CA LEU A 18 -5.65 -9.71 10.98
C LEU A 18 -4.84 -8.59 10.31
N VAL A 19 -3.58 -8.88 9.99
CA VAL A 19 -2.65 -7.93 9.35
C VAL A 19 -2.05 -8.51 8.08
N LEU A 20 -1.95 -7.69 7.03
CA LEU A 20 -1.19 -7.95 5.81
C LEU A 20 0.22 -7.40 5.96
N LEU A 21 1.22 -8.24 5.72
CA LEU A 21 2.63 -7.94 5.87
C LEU A 21 3.38 -8.14 4.55
N ASN A 22 4.20 -7.18 4.20
CA ASN A 22 5.11 -7.31 3.08
C ASN A 22 6.24 -8.27 3.44
N SER A 23 6.22 -9.51 2.93
CA SER A 23 7.19 -10.55 3.26
C SER A 23 8.62 -10.25 2.79
N ALA A 24 8.81 -9.36 1.81
CA ALA A 24 10.14 -8.88 1.46
C ALA A 24 10.81 -8.01 2.55
N ARG A 25 10.03 -7.55 3.53
CA ARG A 25 10.50 -6.65 4.59
C ARG A 25 10.24 -7.19 6.00
N VAL A 26 9.16 -7.93 6.16
CA VAL A 26 8.68 -8.42 7.46
C VAL A 26 8.62 -9.94 7.44
N ASN A 27 9.18 -10.57 8.44
CA ASN A 27 9.12 -12.01 8.68
C ASN A 27 8.86 -12.27 10.18
N GLU A 28 8.75 -13.52 10.58
CA GLU A 28 8.46 -13.92 11.97
C GLU A 28 9.47 -13.35 12.99
N LYS A 29 10.75 -13.17 12.60
CA LYS A 29 11.80 -12.69 13.50
C LYS A 29 11.77 -11.18 13.75
N ASN A 30 11.23 -10.41 12.79
CA ASN A 30 11.21 -8.95 12.85
C ASN A 30 9.82 -8.34 12.82
N CYS A 31 8.78 -9.17 12.86
CA CYS A 31 7.39 -8.70 12.97
C CYS A 31 7.22 -7.87 14.25
N PRO A 32 6.53 -6.73 14.20
CA PRO A 32 6.25 -5.96 15.40
C PRO A 32 5.48 -6.78 16.44
N LYS A 33 5.93 -6.77 17.68
CA LYS A 33 5.33 -7.55 18.78
C LYS A 33 3.85 -7.26 19.05
N ILE A 34 3.39 -6.07 18.67
CA ILE A 34 1.98 -5.68 18.74
C ILE A 34 1.06 -6.63 17.97
N PHE A 35 1.59 -7.36 16.98
CA PHE A 35 0.87 -8.34 16.19
C PHE A 35 1.09 -9.80 16.63
N ASP A 36 1.69 -10.05 17.80
CA ASP A 36 2.00 -11.43 18.24
C ASP A 36 0.74 -12.31 18.27
N LYS A 37 -0.38 -11.75 18.73
CA LYS A 37 -1.69 -12.44 18.82
C LYS A 37 -2.55 -12.33 17.56
N TRP A 38 -2.08 -11.65 16.51
CA TRP A 38 -2.82 -11.44 15.28
C TRP A 38 -2.50 -12.51 14.25
N ASP A 39 -3.48 -12.87 13.45
CA ASP A 39 -3.26 -13.60 12.21
C ASP A 39 -2.48 -12.73 11.21
N LYS A 40 -1.55 -13.34 10.48
CA LYS A 40 -0.61 -12.64 9.60
C LYS A 40 -0.72 -13.19 8.18
N LEU A 41 -1.03 -12.33 7.24
CA LEU A 41 -0.94 -12.63 5.81
C LEU A 41 0.36 -12.06 5.27
N TYR A 42 1.29 -12.93 4.91
CA TYR A 42 2.55 -12.54 4.27
C TYR A 42 2.38 -12.52 2.75
N PHE A 43 2.79 -11.44 2.12
CA PHE A 43 2.67 -11.27 0.67
C PHE A 43 3.77 -10.38 0.11
N GLU A 44 4.33 -10.77 -1.05
CA GLU A 44 5.35 -9.99 -1.76
C GLU A 44 5.18 -10.02 -3.29
N ASP A 45 4.26 -10.83 -3.81
CA ASP A 45 4.03 -11.01 -5.25
C ASP A 45 3.18 -9.88 -5.83
N VAL A 46 3.69 -8.65 -5.70
CA VAL A 46 3.05 -7.45 -6.24
C VAL A 46 3.27 -7.35 -7.75
N ALA A 47 2.20 -7.05 -8.49
CA ALA A 47 2.29 -6.79 -9.91
C ALA A 47 3.18 -5.57 -10.19
N PRO A 48 4.09 -5.63 -11.15
CA PRO A 48 4.94 -4.50 -11.51
C PRO A 48 4.10 -3.35 -12.10
N THR A 49 4.66 -2.15 -12.03
CA THR A 49 4.09 -0.99 -12.73
C THR A 49 4.15 -1.24 -14.23
N SER A 50 3.07 -1.01 -14.95
CA SER A 50 3.03 -1.20 -16.40
C SER A 50 3.90 -0.19 -17.13
N GLU A 51 4.37 -0.54 -18.34
CA GLU A 51 5.13 0.37 -19.19
C GLU A 51 4.35 1.66 -19.52
N GLU A 52 3.05 1.55 -19.77
CA GLU A 52 2.17 2.70 -20.00
C GLU A 52 2.17 3.67 -18.81
N GLU A 53 2.14 3.14 -17.60
CA GLU A 53 2.16 3.96 -16.39
C GLU A 53 3.53 4.54 -16.10
N LEU A 54 4.61 3.78 -16.35
CA LEU A 54 5.97 4.31 -16.25
C LEU A 54 6.18 5.47 -17.23
N LYS A 55 5.66 5.35 -18.47
CA LYS A 55 5.70 6.43 -19.45
C LYS A 55 4.92 7.65 -18.96
N LEU A 56 3.70 7.46 -18.50
CA LEU A 56 2.87 8.55 -17.97
C LEU A 56 3.51 9.24 -16.76
N GLN A 57 4.10 8.46 -15.85
CA GLN A 57 4.84 9.02 -14.72
C GLN A 57 5.99 9.90 -15.19
N LYS A 58 6.75 9.43 -16.17
CA LYS A 58 7.87 10.18 -16.74
C LYS A 58 7.37 11.49 -17.36
N GLU A 59 6.36 11.44 -18.22
CA GLU A 59 5.78 12.61 -18.86
C GLU A 59 5.30 13.67 -17.86
N LEU A 60 4.71 13.26 -16.75
CA LEU A 60 4.23 14.17 -15.70
C LEU A 60 5.36 14.72 -14.81
N ARG A 61 6.41 13.93 -14.58
CA ARG A 61 7.50 14.30 -13.66
C ARG A 61 8.61 15.09 -14.32
N ASP A 62 8.95 14.81 -15.57
CA ASP A 62 10.06 15.46 -16.25
C ASP A 62 9.93 17.00 -16.26
N PRO A 63 8.75 17.62 -16.53
CA PRO A 63 8.60 19.07 -16.47
C PRO A 63 8.80 19.64 -15.06
N ILE A 64 8.35 18.89 -14.03
CA ILE A 64 8.50 19.28 -12.63
C ILE A 64 9.95 19.14 -12.21
N GLY A 65 10.59 18.01 -12.57
CA GLY A 65 12.00 17.73 -12.31
C GLY A 65 12.90 18.85 -12.86
N LYS A 66 12.71 19.24 -14.11
CA LYS A 66 13.49 20.35 -14.74
C LYS A 66 13.33 21.68 -13.99
N LYS A 67 12.12 21.99 -13.50
CA LYS A 67 11.90 23.21 -12.69
C LYS A 67 12.63 23.15 -11.35
N ILE A 68 12.64 22.00 -10.74
CA ILE A 68 13.30 21.77 -9.44
C ILE A 68 14.83 21.80 -9.59
N GLU A 69 15.36 21.21 -10.66
CA GLU A 69 16.79 21.30 -11.00
C GLU A 69 17.22 22.74 -11.25
N ALA A 70 16.40 23.53 -11.96
CA ALA A 70 16.65 24.95 -12.17
C ALA A 70 16.70 25.76 -10.87
N LEU A 71 16.07 25.27 -9.79
CA LEU A 71 16.14 25.82 -8.44
C LEU A 71 17.34 25.28 -7.61
N GLY A 72 18.21 24.45 -8.21
CA GLY A 72 19.40 23.88 -7.55
C GLY A 72 19.13 22.63 -6.72
N PHE A 73 17.95 22.02 -6.80
CA PHE A 73 17.64 20.77 -6.11
C PHE A 73 17.90 19.54 -6.99
N LYS A 74 18.25 18.41 -6.37
CA LYS A 74 18.42 17.13 -7.10
C LYS A 74 17.06 16.48 -7.37
N THR A 75 16.80 16.06 -8.61
CA THR A 75 15.52 15.49 -9.05
C THR A 75 15.20 14.11 -8.48
N ASN A 76 16.19 13.34 -8.07
CA ASN A 76 16.00 12.01 -7.47
C ASN A 76 15.25 12.02 -6.12
N LEU A 77 15.05 13.20 -5.51
CA LEU A 77 14.15 13.38 -4.35
C LEU A 77 12.69 13.02 -4.66
N PHE A 78 12.33 12.96 -5.95
CA PHE A 78 10.96 12.73 -6.43
C PHE A 78 10.74 11.37 -7.08
N ASP A 79 11.72 10.48 -7.07
CA ASP A 79 11.51 9.08 -7.46
C ASP A 79 10.86 8.31 -6.31
N MET A 80 9.57 8.58 -6.13
CA MET A 80 8.76 8.06 -5.01
C MET A 80 8.02 6.76 -5.35
N THR A 81 8.22 6.21 -6.53
CA THR A 81 7.55 4.97 -6.92
C THR A 81 8.19 3.77 -6.24
N SER A 82 7.49 3.24 -5.27
CA SER A 82 7.83 1.95 -4.68
C SER A 82 7.01 0.85 -5.37
N PRO A 83 7.59 -0.28 -5.79
CA PRO A 83 6.83 -1.42 -6.31
C PRO A 83 5.81 -1.93 -5.27
N TRP A 84 6.08 -1.71 -3.99
CA TRP A 84 5.24 -2.16 -2.88
C TRP A 84 3.95 -1.36 -2.68
N VAL A 85 3.73 -0.31 -3.45
CA VAL A 85 2.45 0.42 -3.47
C VAL A 85 1.26 -0.48 -3.81
N GLY A 86 1.50 -1.60 -4.50
CA GLY A 86 0.46 -2.62 -4.74
C GLY A 86 -0.16 -3.21 -3.47
N LEU A 87 0.55 -3.18 -2.33
CA LEU A 87 0.04 -3.62 -1.02
C LEU A 87 -0.81 -2.56 -0.30
N ASN A 88 -0.87 -1.35 -0.84
CA ASN A 88 -1.56 -0.20 -0.26
C ASN A 88 -3.07 -0.29 -0.50
N VAL A 89 -3.72 -1.25 0.17
CA VAL A 89 -5.16 -1.50 0.08
C VAL A 89 -5.91 -0.64 1.10
N LEU A 90 -7.20 -0.40 0.88
CA LEU A 90 -8.09 0.25 1.84
C LEU A 90 -9.08 -0.76 2.41
N SER A 91 -9.00 -1.02 3.71
CA SER A 91 -10.06 -1.74 4.42
C SER A 91 -11.23 -0.80 4.65
N PHE A 92 -12.29 -0.98 3.88
CA PHE A 92 -13.50 -0.19 3.99
C PHE A 92 -14.30 -0.56 5.25
N ASP A 93 -14.38 -1.87 5.51
CA ASP A 93 -14.93 -2.47 6.71
C ASP A 93 -14.25 -3.85 6.98
N GLU A 94 -14.71 -4.60 7.98
CA GLU A 94 -14.16 -5.91 8.37
C GLU A 94 -14.29 -7.00 7.28
N LYS A 95 -15.08 -6.75 6.24
CA LYS A 95 -15.39 -7.72 5.18
C LYS A 95 -15.03 -7.21 3.79
N THR A 96 -14.86 -5.90 3.61
CA THR A 96 -14.72 -5.26 2.31
C THR A 96 -13.38 -4.54 2.20
N ILE A 97 -12.63 -4.85 1.16
CA ILE A 97 -11.34 -4.23 0.86
C ILE A 97 -11.37 -3.66 -0.55
N ILE A 98 -10.85 -2.44 -0.70
CA ILE A 98 -10.60 -1.85 -2.01
C ILE A 98 -9.12 -2.04 -2.34
N ALA A 99 -8.85 -2.61 -3.51
CA ALA A 99 -7.49 -2.94 -3.96
C ALA A 99 -7.25 -2.52 -5.41
N ASP A 100 -5.99 -2.34 -5.77
CA ASP A 100 -5.64 -2.10 -7.17
C ASP A 100 -5.98 -3.33 -8.02
N LYS A 101 -6.76 -3.12 -9.06
CA LYS A 101 -7.20 -4.13 -10.03
C LYS A 101 -6.04 -4.96 -10.62
N ARG A 102 -4.83 -4.41 -10.71
CA ARG A 102 -3.65 -5.11 -11.24
C ARG A 102 -3.09 -6.16 -10.29
N GLN A 103 -3.35 -6.02 -9.00
CA GLN A 103 -2.82 -6.91 -7.96
C GLN A 103 -3.64 -8.21 -7.87
N THR A 104 -3.70 -8.95 -8.98
CA THR A 104 -4.57 -10.14 -9.11
C THR A 104 -4.26 -11.22 -8.09
N ASN A 105 -2.98 -11.42 -7.75
CA ASN A 105 -2.57 -12.42 -6.76
C ASN A 105 -2.90 -11.97 -5.33
N LEU A 106 -2.77 -10.67 -5.04
CA LEU A 106 -3.21 -10.10 -3.76
C LEU A 106 -4.74 -10.22 -3.62
N ILE A 107 -5.50 -9.88 -4.66
CA ILE A 107 -6.96 -10.00 -4.68
C ILE A 107 -7.37 -11.45 -4.36
N LYS A 108 -6.79 -12.45 -5.03
CA LYS A 108 -7.05 -13.86 -4.74
C LYS A 108 -6.72 -14.25 -3.31
N LEU A 109 -5.62 -13.73 -2.73
CA LEU A 109 -5.26 -13.96 -1.34
C LEU A 109 -6.32 -13.39 -0.39
N LEU A 110 -6.79 -12.17 -0.64
CA LEU A 110 -7.81 -11.53 0.18
C LEU A 110 -9.16 -12.24 0.09
N GLU A 111 -9.59 -12.63 -1.13
CA GLU A 111 -10.82 -13.40 -1.35
C GLU A 111 -10.77 -14.78 -0.67
N LYS A 112 -9.61 -15.47 -0.72
CA LYS A 112 -9.39 -16.72 0.02
C LYS A 112 -9.57 -16.53 1.53
N ASN A 113 -9.25 -15.34 2.04
CA ASN A 113 -9.44 -14.96 3.44
C ASN A 113 -10.83 -14.32 3.69
N LYS A 114 -11.79 -14.57 2.79
CA LYS A 114 -13.22 -14.22 2.90
C LYS A 114 -13.52 -12.72 2.85
N PHE A 115 -12.63 -11.93 2.26
CA PHE A 115 -12.93 -10.54 1.97
C PHE A 115 -13.69 -10.41 0.63
N ASN A 116 -14.64 -9.50 0.61
CA ASN A 116 -15.21 -8.96 -0.61
C ASN A 116 -14.24 -7.90 -1.14
N VAL A 117 -13.59 -8.17 -2.28
CA VAL A 117 -12.62 -7.24 -2.83
C VAL A 117 -13.23 -6.42 -3.96
N ILE A 118 -13.14 -5.10 -3.83
CA ILE A 118 -13.55 -4.14 -4.87
C ILE A 118 -12.30 -3.73 -5.64
N PRO A 119 -12.08 -4.25 -6.86
CA PRO A 119 -10.91 -3.92 -7.65
C PRO A 119 -11.11 -2.56 -8.33
N VAL A 120 -10.20 -1.62 -8.10
CA VAL A 120 -10.20 -0.29 -8.72
C VAL A 120 -8.94 -0.05 -9.54
N ARG A 121 -9.04 0.76 -10.58
CA ARG A 121 -7.88 1.15 -11.38
C ARG A 121 -7.22 2.40 -10.80
N MET A 122 -6.00 2.25 -10.31
CA MET A 122 -5.25 3.31 -9.63
C MET A 122 -4.34 4.12 -10.57
N ARG A 123 -4.88 4.56 -11.72
CA ARG A 123 -4.09 5.12 -12.83
C ARG A 123 -3.24 6.34 -12.44
N HIS A 124 -3.82 7.32 -11.76
CA HIS A 124 -3.15 8.60 -11.50
C HIS A 124 -2.47 8.68 -10.13
N ILE A 125 -2.93 7.92 -9.15
CA ILE A 125 -2.37 7.95 -7.79
C ILE A 125 -0.94 7.39 -7.79
N TYR A 126 -0.69 6.36 -8.57
CA TYR A 126 0.66 5.80 -8.73
C TYR A 126 1.68 6.81 -9.26
N THR A 127 1.26 7.77 -10.08
CA THR A 127 2.16 8.81 -10.58
C THR A 127 2.67 9.73 -9.46
N GLN A 128 1.98 9.76 -8.33
CA GLN A 128 2.35 10.52 -7.14
C GLN A 128 2.99 9.63 -6.05
N GLY A 129 3.28 8.37 -6.37
CA GLY A 129 3.97 7.44 -5.48
C GLY A 129 3.08 6.82 -4.40
N GLY A 130 1.76 6.97 -4.48
CA GLY A 130 0.79 6.45 -3.52
C GLY A 130 -0.11 5.34 -4.07
N GLY A 131 -0.86 4.68 -3.20
CA GLY A 131 -1.93 3.74 -3.51
C GLY A 131 -3.28 4.23 -3.01
N ILE A 132 -4.26 3.31 -2.90
CA ILE A 132 -5.63 3.69 -2.51
C ILE A 132 -5.69 4.22 -1.07
N HIS A 133 -4.99 3.60 -0.15
CA HIS A 133 -4.95 4.04 1.25
C HIS A 133 -4.34 5.45 1.35
N CYS A 134 -3.23 5.71 0.65
CA CYS A 134 -2.58 7.01 0.64
C CYS A 134 -3.47 8.15 0.11
N ALA A 135 -4.47 7.83 -0.72
CA ALA A 135 -5.39 8.80 -1.33
C ALA A 135 -6.65 9.03 -0.51
N THR A 136 -6.79 8.38 0.63
CA THR A 136 -7.98 8.43 1.49
C THR A 136 -7.64 8.95 2.87
N LEU A 137 -8.62 9.58 3.50
CA LEU A 137 -8.54 10.03 4.88
C LEU A 137 -9.88 9.74 5.56
N ASP A 138 -9.85 8.94 6.61
CA ASP A 138 -11.03 8.72 7.44
C ASP A 138 -11.29 9.98 8.27
N THR A 139 -12.47 10.56 8.10
CA THR A 139 -12.89 11.73 8.88
C THR A 139 -13.78 11.33 10.05
N VAL A 140 -14.63 10.33 9.83
CA VAL A 140 -15.51 9.75 10.86
C VAL A 140 -15.62 8.26 10.61
N ARG A 141 -15.41 7.46 11.66
CA ARG A 141 -15.70 6.03 11.69
C ARG A 141 -16.52 5.70 12.92
N GLU A 142 -17.49 4.81 12.77
CA GLU A 142 -18.07 4.16 13.94
C GLU A 142 -16.99 3.29 14.58
N SER A 143 -16.68 3.55 15.84
CA SER A 143 -15.69 2.77 16.58
C SER A 143 -16.29 2.29 17.90
N LYS A 144 -15.82 1.13 18.34
CA LYS A 144 -16.04 0.63 19.69
C LYS A 144 -14.69 0.67 20.41
N LEU A 145 -14.74 0.94 21.71
CA LEU A 145 -13.56 0.77 22.55
C LEU A 145 -13.36 -0.75 22.77
N GLU A 146 -12.47 -1.32 21.98
CA GLU A 146 -12.15 -2.75 22.01
C GLU A 146 -10.65 -2.93 22.22
N ASP A 147 -10.26 -3.95 22.98
CA ASP A 147 -8.86 -4.33 23.08
C ASP A 147 -8.56 -5.42 22.05
N TYR A 148 -7.88 -5.03 20.97
CA TYR A 148 -7.47 -5.94 19.89
C TYR A 148 -6.13 -6.64 20.16
N PHE A 149 -5.50 -6.37 21.30
CA PHE A 149 -4.14 -6.83 21.63
C PHE A 149 -4.06 -7.69 22.90
N SER A 150 -5.14 -7.79 23.65
CA SER A 150 -5.23 -8.63 24.86
C SER A 150 -5.44 -10.12 24.59
#